data_7fc1c7a112b1f07bcb28a983652584d0
#
_entry.id   7fc1c7a112b1f07bcb28a983652584d0
#
_cell.length_a   1.000
_cell.length_b   1.000
_cell.length_c   1.000
_cell.angle_alpha   90.00
_cell.angle_beta   90.00
_cell.angle_gamma   90.00
#
_symmetry.space_group_name_H-M   'P 1'
#
loop_
_entity.id
_entity.type
_entity.pdbx_description
1 polymer ?
#
loop_
_entity_poly.entity_id
_entity_poly.type
_entity_poly.pdbx_seq_one_letter_code
_entity_poly.pdbx_strand_id
1 'polypeptide(L)'
;MLFDAISLGQSIIKYQVPLEVFVGLNELYETQKKHLPNANKQLSGKIPDEVSMFYGGPTSKKMHTHSYVSEDVFNWFYSIFDHYLKWNKTMEYHMDINSIWVNEMKAGDYNPVHIHQG
;
A
#
# COMPACT_ATOMS: atom_id res chain seq x y z
N MET A 1 19.14 2.64 3.72
CA MET A 1 17.96 1.97 3.11
C MET A 1 18.41 0.65 2.50
N LEU A 2 17.83 -0.44 2.95
CA LEU A 2 18.12 -1.78 2.41
C LEU A 2 17.16 -2.05 1.25
N PHE A 3 17.71 -2.41 0.09
CA PHE A 3 16.93 -2.73 -1.09
C PHE A 3 17.65 -3.71 -2.01
N ASP A 4 16.89 -4.44 -2.79
CA ASP A 4 17.35 -5.24 -3.92
C ASP A 4 16.70 -4.73 -5.21
N ALA A 5 17.45 -4.67 -6.29
CA ALA A 5 16.96 -4.21 -7.58
C ALA A 5 17.18 -5.28 -8.66
N ILE A 6 16.15 -5.53 -9.45
CA ILE A 6 16.17 -6.41 -10.62
C ILE A 6 15.74 -5.60 -11.83
N SER A 7 16.58 -5.58 -12.87
CA SER A 7 16.27 -4.87 -14.11
C SER A 7 15.96 -5.86 -15.22
N LEU A 8 14.69 -5.94 -15.60
CA LEU A 8 14.17 -6.79 -16.67
C LEU A 8 13.40 -5.95 -17.71
N GLY A 9 14.00 -4.83 -18.13
CA GLY A 9 13.34 -3.79 -18.92
C GLY A 9 12.82 -2.67 -18.02
N GLN A 10 11.78 -2.94 -17.22
CA GLN A 10 11.40 -2.06 -16.10
C GLN A 10 12.10 -2.49 -14.82
N SER A 11 12.49 -1.52 -14.00
CA SER A 11 13.14 -1.82 -12.72
C SER A 11 12.14 -2.32 -11.67
N ILE A 12 12.53 -3.39 -10.98
CA ILE A 12 11.82 -3.87 -9.80
C ILE A 12 12.75 -3.67 -8.61
N ILE A 13 12.29 -2.96 -7.59
CA ILE A 13 13.06 -2.76 -6.38
C ILE A 13 12.31 -3.35 -5.20
N LYS A 14 13.00 -4.17 -4.43
CA LYS A 14 12.51 -4.75 -3.18
C LYS A 14 13.08 -3.97 -2.01
N TYR A 15 12.22 -3.45 -1.17
CA TYR A 15 12.60 -2.70 0.01
C TYR A 15 12.37 -3.51 1.28
N GLN A 16 13.31 -3.42 2.21
CA GLN A 16 13.13 -3.94 3.55
C GLN A 16 12.24 -2.99 4.36
N VAL A 17 11.11 -3.48 4.83
CA VAL A 17 10.21 -2.70 5.70
C VAL A 17 10.85 -2.56 7.09
N PRO A 18 11.01 -1.34 7.63
CA PRO A 18 11.43 -1.16 9.02
C PRO A 18 10.47 -1.84 9.99
N LEU A 19 11.01 -2.41 11.06
CA LEU A 19 10.20 -3.17 12.03
C LEU A 19 9.06 -2.34 12.61
N GLU A 20 9.33 -1.09 12.96
CA GLU A 20 8.33 -0.17 13.51
C GLU A 20 7.18 0.13 12.54
N VAL A 21 7.45 0.22 11.24
CA VAL A 21 6.42 0.40 10.20
C VAL A 21 5.58 -0.86 10.05
N PHE A 22 6.23 -2.02 9.99
CA PHE A 22 5.54 -3.30 9.88
C PHE A 22 4.64 -3.57 11.09
N VAL A 23 5.17 -3.41 12.30
CA VAL A 23 4.42 -3.61 13.54
C VAL A 23 3.25 -2.62 13.62
N GLY A 24 3.48 -1.35 13.32
CA GLY A 24 2.44 -0.32 13.36
C GLY A 24 1.28 -0.60 12.39
N LEU A 25 1.57 -1.01 11.16
CA LEU A 25 0.54 -1.38 10.18
C LEU A 25 -0.22 -2.64 10.59
N ASN A 26 0.49 -3.65 11.09
CA ASN A 26 -0.14 -4.90 11.51
C ASN A 26 -1.05 -4.70 12.72
N GLU A 27 -0.61 -3.96 13.73
CA GLU A 27 -1.43 -3.64 14.90
C GLU A 27 -2.65 -2.81 14.51
N LEU A 28 -2.49 -1.80 13.65
CA LEU A 28 -3.60 -1.02 13.15
C LEU A 28 -4.63 -1.91 12.46
N TYR A 29 -4.19 -2.78 11.56
CA TYR A 29 -5.06 -3.71 10.85
C TYR A 29 -5.80 -4.65 11.81
N GLU A 30 -5.09 -5.33 12.71
CA GLU A 30 -5.67 -6.29 13.65
C GLU A 30 -6.68 -5.66 14.62
N THR A 31 -6.44 -4.43 15.04
CA THR A 31 -7.35 -3.72 15.96
C THR A 31 -8.55 -3.09 15.27
N GLN A 32 -8.41 -2.68 14.01
CA GLN A 32 -9.41 -1.87 13.30
C GLN A 32 -10.14 -2.60 12.18
N LYS A 33 -9.72 -3.80 11.79
CA LYS A 33 -10.25 -4.50 10.60
C LYS A 33 -11.78 -4.68 10.59
N LYS A 34 -12.42 -4.79 11.75
CA LYS A 34 -13.88 -4.91 11.86
C LYS A 34 -14.63 -3.62 11.61
N HIS A 35 -13.94 -2.48 11.73
CA HIS A 35 -14.53 -1.13 11.64
C HIS A 35 -14.14 -0.40 10.37
N LEU A 36 -13.14 -0.91 9.63
CA LEU A 36 -12.65 -0.29 8.42
C LEU A 36 -13.49 -0.71 7.19
N PRO A 37 -13.60 0.15 6.17
CA PRO A 37 -14.29 -0.21 4.93
C PRO A 37 -13.66 -1.45 4.28
N ASN A 38 -14.48 -2.44 3.94
CA ASN A 38 -14.05 -3.70 3.33
C ASN A 38 -14.62 -3.82 1.91
N ALA A 39 -13.75 -3.95 0.92
CA ALA A 39 -14.09 -4.06 -0.49
C ALA A 39 -14.03 -5.49 -1.03
N ASN A 40 -13.93 -6.51 -0.20
CA ASN A 40 -13.75 -7.90 -0.61
C ASN A 40 -14.80 -8.40 -1.60
N LYS A 41 -16.06 -7.96 -1.48
CA LYS A 41 -17.17 -8.36 -2.36
C LYS A 41 -17.06 -7.83 -3.80
N GLN A 42 -16.22 -6.82 -4.01
CA GLN A 42 -16.00 -6.21 -5.32
C GLN A 42 -14.82 -6.83 -6.07
N LEU A 43 -14.11 -7.75 -5.42
CA LEU A 43 -12.90 -8.36 -5.96
C LEU A 43 -13.22 -9.65 -6.70
N SER A 44 -12.47 -9.89 -7.77
CA SER A 44 -12.41 -11.20 -8.42
C SER A 44 -11.51 -12.13 -7.60
N GLY A 45 -11.82 -13.44 -7.62
CA GLY A 45 -11.04 -14.41 -6.87
C GLY A 45 -11.57 -14.65 -5.46
N LYS A 46 -10.71 -15.18 -4.60
CA LYS A 46 -11.04 -15.51 -3.22
C LYS A 46 -10.15 -14.71 -2.27
N ILE A 47 -10.62 -13.53 -1.91
CA ILE A 47 -9.97 -12.65 -0.93
C ILE A 47 -10.98 -12.39 0.18
N PRO A 48 -10.79 -12.94 1.39
CA PRO A 48 -11.73 -12.77 2.50
C PRO A 48 -11.89 -11.31 2.92
N ASP A 49 -10.79 -10.57 2.96
CA ASP A 49 -10.78 -9.19 3.41
C ASP A 49 -9.88 -8.32 2.55
N GLU A 50 -10.41 -7.22 2.06
CA GLU A 50 -9.66 -6.09 1.55
C GLU A 50 -10.12 -4.83 2.27
N VAL A 51 -9.31 -4.34 3.19
CA VAL A 51 -9.69 -3.29 4.12
C VAL A 51 -8.94 -2.01 3.81
N SER A 52 -9.72 -0.93 3.57
CA SER A 52 -9.16 0.41 3.36
C SER A 52 -8.66 1.01 4.68
N MET A 53 -7.48 1.62 4.63
CA MET A 53 -6.90 2.36 5.74
C MET A 53 -7.27 3.85 5.74
N PHE A 54 -8.19 4.28 4.85
CA PHE A 54 -8.66 5.65 4.76
C PHE A 54 -10.11 5.79 5.22
N TYR A 55 -10.43 6.90 5.87
CA TYR A 55 -11.80 7.29 6.14
C TYR A 55 -12.54 7.53 4.82
N GLY A 56 -13.71 6.99 4.65
CA GLY A 56 -14.53 7.22 3.47
C GLY A 56 -13.97 6.69 2.15
N GLY A 57 -12.90 5.89 2.18
CA GLY A 57 -12.32 5.22 1.03
C GLY A 57 -11.33 6.06 0.21
N PRO A 58 -10.95 5.55 -0.99
CA PRO A 58 -9.77 6.06 -1.73
C PRO A 58 -9.95 7.38 -2.46
N THR A 59 -11.11 7.99 -2.43
CA THR A 59 -11.42 9.23 -3.17
C THR A 59 -11.26 10.51 -2.36
N SER A 60 -10.83 10.42 -1.10
CA SER A 60 -10.62 11.59 -0.26
C SER A 60 -9.46 12.45 -0.75
N LYS A 61 -9.73 13.75 -0.98
CA LYS A 61 -8.71 14.71 -1.39
C LYS A 61 -7.74 15.13 -0.28
N LYS A 62 -8.01 14.73 0.96
CA LYS A 62 -7.20 15.07 2.15
C LYS A 62 -6.66 13.82 2.80
N MET A 63 -5.89 13.04 2.05
CA MET A 63 -5.46 11.69 2.41
C MET A 63 -4.77 11.59 3.77
N HIS A 64 -3.83 12.48 4.08
CA HIS A 64 -3.11 12.45 5.35
C HIS A 64 -4.00 12.71 6.56
N THR A 65 -5.04 13.54 6.41
CA THR A 65 -5.97 13.89 7.50
C THR A 65 -7.13 12.91 7.60
N HIS A 66 -7.34 12.05 6.58
CA HIS A 66 -8.41 11.07 6.51
C HIS A 66 -7.90 9.63 6.53
N SER A 67 -6.69 9.42 6.99
CA SER A 67 -6.09 8.10 7.12
C SER A 67 -5.96 7.67 8.58
N TYR A 68 -6.18 6.37 8.82
CA TYR A 68 -5.82 5.73 10.10
C TYR A 68 -4.33 5.46 10.22
N VAL A 69 -3.60 5.52 9.10
CA VAL A 69 -2.16 5.27 9.05
C VAL A 69 -1.40 6.47 9.59
N SER A 70 -0.38 6.22 10.41
CA SER A 70 0.45 7.27 11.00
C SER A 70 1.26 8.02 9.94
N GLU A 71 1.65 9.26 10.26
CA GLU A 71 2.49 10.09 9.41
C GLU A 71 3.86 9.43 9.16
N ASP A 72 4.44 8.75 10.14
CA ASP A 72 5.71 8.04 9.99
C ASP A 72 5.65 6.94 8.93
N VAL A 73 4.53 6.22 8.85
CA VAL A 73 4.30 5.21 7.82
C VAL A 73 4.19 5.87 6.44
N PHE A 74 3.46 6.98 6.32
CA PHE A 74 3.40 7.74 5.07
C PHE A 74 4.78 8.22 4.64
N ASN A 75 5.55 8.77 5.55
CA ASN A 75 6.90 9.26 5.27
C ASN A 75 7.82 8.14 4.78
N TRP A 76 7.68 6.94 5.33
CA TRP A 76 8.42 5.79 4.82
C TRP A 76 8.01 5.44 3.39
N PHE A 77 6.72 5.36 3.08
CA PHE A 77 6.27 5.10 1.71
C PHE A 77 6.76 6.18 0.74
N TYR A 78 6.65 7.45 1.09
CA TYR A 78 7.18 8.53 0.25
C TYR A 78 8.68 8.39 0.02
N SER A 79 9.44 7.98 1.03
CA SER A 79 10.88 7.81 0.88
C SER A 79 11.26 6.70 -0.11
N ILE A 80 10.55 5.57 -0.09
CA ILE A 80 10.81 4.49 -1.05
C ILE A 80 10.35 4.83 -2.46
N PHE A 81 9.23 5.54 -2.60
CA PHE A 81 8.77 5.99 -3.93
C PHE A 81 9.70 7.04 -4.53
N ASP A 82 10.17 7.98 -3.72
CA ASP A 82 11.17 8.96 -4.15
C ASP A 82 12.46 8.27 -4.60
N HIS A 83 12.95 7.32 -3.81
CA HIS A 83 14.12 6.51 -4.18
C HIS A 83 13.90 5.76 -5.50
N TYR A 84 12.75 5.12 -5.68
CA TYR A 84 12.41 4.39 -6.90
C TYR A 84 12.39 5.30 -8.13
N LEU A 85 11.78 6.48 -8.03
CA LEU A 85 11.71 7.44 -9.11
C LEU A 85 13.10 7.97 -9.49
N LYS A 86 13.92 8.30 -8.50
CA LYS A 86 15.32 8.72 -8.72
C LYS A 86 16.17 7.60 -9.34
N TRP A 87 15.98 6.37 -8.90
CA TRP A 87 16.65 5.20 -9.48
C TRP A 87 16.33 5.06 -10.97
N ASN A 88 15.08 5.30 -11.37
CA ASN A 88 14.64 5.27 -12.76
C ASN A 88 14.91 6.59 -13.51
N LYS A 89 15.67 7.50 -12.94
CA LYS A 89 16.07 8.79 -13.54
C LYS A 89 14.87 9.66 -13.93
N THR A 90 13.79 9.59 -13.19
CA THR A 90 12.65 10.49 -13.36
C THR A 90 13.04 11.89 -12.87
N MET A 91 12.96 12.88 -13.75
CA MET A 91 13.50 14.22 -13.51
C MET A 91 12.55 15.09 -12.68
N GLU A 92 11.26 15.08 -13.04
CA GLU A 92 10.23 15.84 -12.35
C GLU A 92 9.05 14.93 -12.05
N TYR A 93 8.54 15.04 -10.84
CA TYR A 93 7.38 14.24 -10.42
C TYR A 93 6.64 14.90 -9.25
N HIS A 94 5.37 14.62 -9.20
CA HIS A 94 4.52 14.86 -8.05
C HIS A 94 3.94 13.54 -7.61
N MET A 95 3.99 13.25 -6.31
CA MET A 95 3.51 11.98 -5.75
C MET A 95 2.42 12.23 -4.72
N ASP A 96 1.33 11.49 -4.87
CA ASP A 96 0.31 11.39 -3.85
C ASP A 96 -0.03 9.93 -3.60
N ILE A 97 -0.22 9.57 -2.33
CA ILE A 97 -0.76 8.27 -1.96
C ILE A 97 -2.29 8.38 -1.97
N ASN A 98 -2.91 7.82 -2.98
CA ASN A 98 -4.36 7.89 -3.15
C ASN A 98 -5.12 6.91 -2.27
N SER A 99 -4.53 5.77 -1.95
CA SER A 99 -5.13 4.76 -1.11
C SER A 99 -4.08 3.83 -0.51
N ILE A 100 -4.41 3.28 0.64
CA ILE A 100 -3.69 2.18 1.27
C ILE A 100 -4.75 1.16 1.69
N TRP A 101 -4.56 -0.09 1.34
CA TRP A 101 -5.43 -1.18 1.79
C TRP A 101 -4.61 -2.40 2.17
N VAL A 102 -5.22 -3.26 2.97
CA VAL A 102 -4.64 -4.53 3.39
C VAL A 102 -5.52 -5.66 2.87
N ASN A 103 -4.90 -6.62 2.20
CA ASN A 103 -5.52 -7.89 1.84
C ASN A 103 -5.05 -8.97 2.81
N GLU A 104 -5.99 -9.61 3.49
CA GLU A 104 -5.72 -10.80 4.29
C GLU A 104 -6.07 -12.03 3.47
N MET A 105 -5.08 -12.89 3.24
CA MET A 105 -5.24 -14.10 2.45
C MET A 105 -4.66 -15.29 3.22
N LYS A 106 -5.34 -16.43 3.12
CA LYS A 106 -4.93 -17.70 3.70
C LYS A 106 -4.64 -18.72 2.60
N ALA A 107 -4.11 -19.88 2.98
CA ALA A 107 -3.89 -20.96 2.02
C ALA A 107 -5.17 -21.30 1.25
N GLY A 108 -5.08 -21.33 -0.08
CA GLY A 108 -6.22 -21.54 -0.98
C GLY A 108 -6.95 -20.27 -1.43
N ASP A 109 -6.68 -19.13 -0.82
CA ASP A 109 -7.16 -17.84 -1.31
C ASP A 109 -6.32 -17.37 -2.51
N TYR A 110 -6.91 -16.62 -3.40
CA TYR A 110 -6.22 -16.16 -4.59
C TYR A 110 -6.77 -14.83 -5.11
N ASN A 111 -5.89 -14.07 -5.75
CA ASN A 111 -6.24 -12.90 -6.54
C ASN A 111 -5.82 -13.19 -7.99
N PRO A 112 -6.75 -13.27 -8.95
CA PRO A 112 -6.41 -13.55 -10.34
C PRO A 112 -5.62 -12.41 -10.97
N VAL A 113 -4.98 -12.69 -12.09
CA VAL A 113 -4.34 -11.66 -12.90
C VAL A 113 -5.37 -10.60 -13.27
N HIS A 114 -5.07 -9.35 -13.01
CA HIS A 114 -5.96 -8.22 -13.25
C HIS A 114 -5.15 -6.98 -13.61
N ILE A 115 -5.85 -5.95 -14.05
CA ILE A 115 -5.25 -4.66 -14.37
C ILE A 115 -5.86 -3.57 -13.49
N HIS A 116 -5.07 -2.55 -13.23
CA HIS A 116 -5.53 -1.30 -12.61
C HIS A 116 -5.61 -0.21 -13.66
N GLN A 117 -6.68 0.58 -13.60
CA GLN A 117 -6.78 1.82 -14.36
C GLN A 117 -6.08 2.92 -13.54
N GLY A 118 -4.99 3.40 -14.08
CA GLY A 118 -4.17 4.43 -13.43
C GLY A 118 -4.25 5.75 -14.12
#